data_3e6217aec9ce1a8125f0e1fe29f58806
#
_entry.id   3e6217aec9ce1a8125f0e1fe29f58806
#
_cell.length_a   1.000
_cell.length_b   1.000
_cell.length_c   1.000
_cell.angle_alpha   90.00
_cell.angle_beta   90.00
_cell.angle_gamma   90.00
#
_symmetry.space_group_name_H-M   'P 1'
#
loop_
_entity.id
_entity.type
_entity.pdbx_description
1 polymer ?
#
loop_
_entity_poly.entity_id
_entity_poly.type
_entity_poly.pdbx_seq_one_letter_code
_entity_poly.pdbx_strand_id
1 'polypeptide(L)'
;NPNYVIEASDKDIIALKEKVVTEFFFEDQNLTEYYLEHKVLWLNSDDRIEEYNKVYLPYASNASLVANKARVIKKTGEIIVLDASKILQAENEETGSKYNYFAFEGIEKGSIIEYYYVEKRRPKYQGARVDIESDYDKQFVEFDLYAPTNLLFNFKSFNLETAVVKDESSTEKLHWQFAVKDLQGIDREEQAPYTAAIGYLMYKLHKNTANNTIITSYNEVAQNLYAFYYPGYTEEENKLIEKFAKKIAINADEDEENKARIIDLYLKENIYISESGNDELK
;
A
#
# COMPACT_ATOMS: atom_id res chain seq x y z
N ASN A 1 22.57 -12.71 15.50
CA ASN A 1 21.17 -12.97 15.88
C ASN A 1 20.75 -11.87 16.84
N PRO A 2 19.82 -10.99 16.49
CA PRO A 2 19.26 -10.11 17.48
C PRO A 2 18.51 -10.98 18.51
N ASN A 3 18.87 -10.86 19.77
CA ASN A 3 18.07 -11.41 20.85
C ASN A 3 16.91 -10.47 21.05
N TYR A 4 15.75 -10.82 20.51
CA TYR A 4 14.53 -10.08 20.78
C TYR A 4 14.13 -10.31 22.23
N VAL A 5 14.05 -9.23 23.00
CA VAL A 5 13.61 -9.26 24.39
C VAL A 5 12.12 -8.90 24.40
N ILE A 6 11.32 -9.80 24.97
CA ILE A 6 9.90 -9.59 25.15
C ILE A 6 9.67 -9.50 26.65
N GLU A 7 9.22 -8.35 27.11
CA GLU A 7 8.68 -8.21 28.46
C GLU A 7 7.39 -9.00 28.57
N ALA A 8 7.08 -9.53 29.76
CA ALA A 8 5.84 -10.23 29.99
C ALA A 8 4.64 -9.31 29.64
N SER A 9 3.84 -9.72 28.70
CA SER A 9 2.71 -8.95 28.17
C SER A 9 1.47 -9.83 28.08
N ASP A 10 0.31 -9.23 28.29
CA ASP A 10 -1.01 -9.81 28.07
C ASP A 10 -1.54 -9.54 26.65
N LYS A 11 -0.78 -8.80 25.84
CA LYS A 11 -1.14 -8.51 24.44
C LYS A 11 -1.16 -9.79 23.60
N ASP A 12 -2.03 -9.83 22.61
CA ASP A 12 -2.15 -10.93 21.66
C ASP A 12 -1.06 -10.93 20.58
N ILE A 13 -0.58 -9.75 20.23
CA ILE A 13 0.47 -9.52 19.24
C ILE A 13 1.25 -8.24 19.56
N ILE A 14 2.55 -8.27 19.31
CA ILE A 14 3.42 -7.09 19.34
C ILE A 14 4.37 -7.16 18.15
N ALA A 15 4.48 -6.08 17.38
CA ALA A 15 5.58 -5.94 16.43
C ALA A 15 6.83 -5.48 17.14
N LEU A 16 7.83 -6.36 17.24
CA LEU A 16 9.14 -6.04 17.83
C LEU A 16 9.95 -5.14 16.91
N LYS A 17 9.76 -5.32 15.60
CA LYS A 17 10.35 -4.49 14.56
C LYS A 17 9.51 -4.54 13.29
N GLU A 18 9.28 -3.38 12.70
CA GLU A 18 8.85 -3.24 11.31
C GLU A 18 9.79 -2.31 10.57
N LYS A 19 10.20 -2.69 9.37
CA LYS A 19 11.05 -1.86 8.52
C LYS A 19 10.60 -1.91 7.09
N VAL A 20 10.45 -0.73 6.49
CA VAL A 20 10.23 -0.56 5.05
C VAL A 20 11.41 0.19 4.47
N VAL A 21 11.96 -0.32 3.38
CA VAL A 21 12.99 0.38 2.60
C VAL A 21 12.53 0.50 1.16
N THR A 22 12.60 1.69 0.63
CA THR A 22 12.36 1.98 -0.78
C THR A 22 13.64 2.54 -1.39
N GLU A 23 14.13 1.95 -2.47
CA GLU A 23 15.28 2.45 -3.21
C GLU A 23 14.94 2.66 -4.67
N PHE A 24 15.05 3.91 -5.13
CA PHE A 24 14.92 4.29 -6.53
C PHE A 24 16.29 4.29 -7.20
N PHE A 25 16.37 3.75 -8.41
CA PHE A 25 17.60 3.73 -9.20
C PHE A 25 17.27 3.70 -10.68
N PHE A 26 18.26 4.05 -11.51
CA PHE A 26 18.13 3.93 -12.96
C PHE A 26 18.76 2.63 -13.44
N GLU A 27 18.00 1.87 -14.22
CA GLU A 27 18.45 0.69 -14.97
C GLU A 27 18.14 0.94 -16.45
N ASP A 28 19.15 0.93 -17.29
CA ASP A 28 19.02 1.23 -18.73
C ASP A 28 18.19 2.50 -19.02
N GLN A 29 18.45 3.57 -18.25
CA GLN A 29 17.75 4.87 -18.27
C GLN A 29 16.30 4.85 -17.77
N ASN A 30 15.75 3.70 -17.39
CA ASN A 30 14.43 3.59 -16.80
C ASN A 30 14.51 3.67 -15.27
N LEU A 31 13.65 4.50 -14.69
CA LEU A 31 13.52 4.51 -13.22
C LEU A 31 12.88 3.21 -12.75
N THR A 32 13.52 2.60 -11.77
CA THR A 32 13.11 1.32 -11.16
C THR A 32 13.11 1.48 -9.65
N GLU A 33 12.39 0.62 -8.94
CA GLU A 33 12.29 0.63 -7.49
C GLU A 33 12.56 -0.77 -6.92
N TYR A 34 13.45 -0.82 -5.92
CA TYR A 34 13.48 -1.92 -4.95
C TYR A 34 12.65 -1.54 -3.72
N TYR A 35 11.82 -2.46 -3.29
CA TYR A 35 11.02 -2.33 -2.08
C TYR A 35 11.30 -3.51 -1.17
N LEU A 36 11.67 -3.21 0.07
CA LEU A 36 11.89 -4.19 1.13
C LEU A 36 10.87 -3.98 2.23
N GLU A 37 10.24 -5.06 2.65
CA GLU A 37 9.46 -5.13 3.88
C GLU A 37 10.09 -6.18 4.80
N HIS A 38 10.34 -5.80 6.06
CA HIS A 38 10.86 -6.67 7.10
C HIS A 38 9.99 -6.52 8.35
N LYS A 39 9.45 -7.64 8.82
CA LYS A 39 8.63 -7.69 10.04
C LYS A 39 9.12 -8.74 11.02
N VAL A 40 9.03 -8.39 12.29
CA VAL A 40 9.30 -9.25 13.43
C VAL A 40 8.13 -9.14 14.38
N LEU A 41 7.30 -10.17 14.44
CA LEU A 41 6.04 -10.18 15.18
C LEU A 41 6.10 -11.25 16.27
N TRP A 42 5.82 -10.87 17.51
CA TRP A 42 5.55 -11.80 18.59
C TRP A 42 4.06 -12.10 18.65
N LEU A 43 3.69 -13.38 18.64
CA LEU A 43 2.32 -13.87 18.58
C LEU A 43 1.98 -14.63 19.87
N ASN A 44 0.90 -14.24 20.53
CA ASN A 44 0.54 -14.78 21.85
C ASN A 44 -0.93 -15.25 21.95
N SER A 45 -1.67 -15.23 20.85
CA SER A 45 -3.02 -15.81 20.81
C SER A 45 -3.18 -16.73 19.60
N ASP A 46 -4.17 -17.65 19.67
CA ASP A 46 -4.47 -18.56 18.59
C ASP A 46 -5.00 -17.81 17.36
N ASP A 47 -5.83 -16.78 17.58
CA ASP A 47 -6.40 -15.95 16.50
C ASP A 47 -5.30 -15.23 15.73
N ARG A 48 -4.32 -14.66 16.43
CA ARG A 48 -3.17 -14.00 15.77
C ARG A 48 -2.23 -15.02 15.09
N ILE A 49 -2.09 -16.22 15.63
CA ILE A 49 -1.36 -17.30 14.96
C ILE A 49 -2.08 -17.69 13.67
N GLU A 50 -3.40 -17.83 13.67
CA GLU A 50 -4.17 -18.14 12.47
C GLU A 50 -4.07 -17.03 11.43
N GLU A 51 -4.15 -15.76 11.84
CA GLU A 51 -4.02 -14.60 10.97
C GLU A 51 -2.63 -14.51 10.29
N TYR A 52 -1.56 -14.80 11.05
CA TYR A 52 -0.17 -14.62 10.59
C TYR A 52 0.56 -15.92 10.23
N ASN A 53 -0.10 -17.06 10.21
CA ASN A 53 0.51 -18.34 9.79
C ASN A 53 0.89 -18.37 8.30
N LYS A 54 0.40 -17.41 7.53
CA LYS A 54 0.74 -17.22 6.12
C LYS A 54 1.16 -15.78 5.87
N VAL A 55 2.23 -15.59 5.15
CA VAL A 55 2.65 -14.28 4.65
C VAL A 55 2.51 -14.24 3.15
N TYR A 56 1.60 -13.41 2.68
CA TYR A 56 1.38 -13.21 1.26
C TYR A 56 2.47 -12.35 0.66
N LEU A 57 3.07 -12.83 -0.40
CA LEU A 57 4.12 -12.14 -1.13
C LEU A 57 3.52 -11.34 -2.29
N PRO A 58 4.09 -10.19 -2.63
CA PRO A 58 3.63 -9.44 -3.79
C PRO A 58 3.65 -10.31 -5.06
N TYR A 59 2.54 -10.32 -5.78
CA TYR A 59 2.41 -10.99 -7.07
C TYR A 59 1.79 -10.00 -8.06
N ALA A 60 2.63 -9.16 -8.65
CA ALA A 60 2.19 -8.29 -9.73
C ALA A 60 2.91 -8.71 -11.03
N SER A 61 2.23 -8.62 -12.15
CA SER A 61 2.79 -8.98 -13.47
C SER A 61 4.03 -8.18 -13.86
N ASN A 62 4.28 -7.05 -13.19
CA ASN A 62 5.39 -6.12 -13.40
C ASN A 62 6.34 -6.04 -12.19
N ALA A 63 6.25 -6.98 -11.26
CA ALA A 63 7.11 -7.06 -10.10
C ALA A 63 7.81 -8.43 -10.06
N SER A 64 9.05 -8.45 -9.60
CA SER A 64 9.81 -9.68 -9.40
C SER A 64 10.31 -9.75 -7.97
N LEU A 65 10.07 -10.90 -7.32
CA LEU A 65 10.63 -11.21 -6.02
C LEU A 65 12.14 -11.46 -6.17
N VAL A 66 12.96 -10.60 -5.57
CA VAL A 66 14.43 -10.65 -5.68
C VAL A 66 15.04 -11.47 -4.55
N ALA A 67 14.53 -11.29 -3.34
CA ALA A 67 14.99 -12.01 -2.16
C ALA A 67 13.87 -12.15 -1.15
N ASN A 68 13.90 -13.23 -0.38
CA ASN A 68 13.00 -13.43 0.74
C ASN A 68 13.64 -14.36 1.75
N LYS A 69 13.33 -14.19 3.02
CA LYS A 69 13.62 -15.16 4.08
C LYS A 69 12.55 -15.06 5.15
N ALA A 70 12.29 -16.20 5.79
CA ALA A 70 11.37 -16.26 6.90
C ALA A 70 11.83 -17.30 7.92
N ARG A 71 11.51 -17.07 9.21
CA ARG A 71 11.78 -18.02 10.29
C ARG A 71 10.78 -17.87 11.43
N VAL A 72 10.62 -18.95 12.16
CA VAL A 72 9.94 -18.98 13.46
C VAL A 72 10.98 -19.11 14.55
N ILE A 73 10.88 -18.33 15.60
CA ILE A 73 11.67 -18.46 16.83
C ILE A 73 10.67 -18.83 17.91
N LYS A 74 10.74 -20.08 18.40
CA LYS A 74 9.88 -20.55 19.46
C LYS A 74 10.21 -19.91 20.81
N LYS A 75 9.28 -19.96 21.73
CA LYS A 75 9.49 -19.52 23.13
C LYS A 75 10.70 -20.20 23.81
N THR A 76 11.01 -21.44 23.38
CA THR A 76 12.18 -22.20 23.84
C THR A 76 13.51 -21.69 23.28
N GLY A 77 13.49 -20.79 22.31
CA GLY A 77 14.67 -20.34 21.55
C GLY A 77 15.02 -21.22 20.34
N GLU A 78 14.26 -22.29 20.07
CA GLU A 78 14.39 -23.09 18.86
C GLU A 78 14.05 -22.24 17.63
N ILE A 79 14.88 -22.35 16.58
CA ILE A 79 14.70 -21.59 15.34
C ILE A 79 14.34 -22.57 14.20
N ILE A 80 13.21 -22.33 13.57
CA ILE A 80 12.76 -23.01 12.37
C ILE A 80 12.90 -22.04 11.20
N VAL A 81 13.86 -22.29 10.30
CA VAL A 81 14.06 -21.48 9.09
C VAL A 81 13.18 -22.04 7.99
N LEU A 82 12.39 -21.19 7.35
CA LEU A 82 11.60 -21.57 6.20
C LEU A 82 12.49 -21.69 4.96
N ASP A 83 12.31 -22.78 4.24
CA ASP A 83 12.98 -22.99 2.95
C ASP A 83 12.28 -22.09 1.88
N ALA A 84 13.04 -21.17 1.30
CA ALA A 84 12.54 -20.27 0.26
C ALA A 84 12.03 -21.03 -1.00
N SER A 85 12.44 -22.27 -1.19
CA SER A 85 11.89 -23.12 -2.27
C SER A 85 10.46 -23.58 -2.02
N LYS A 86 9.96 -23.46 -0.79
CA LYS A 86 8.60 -23.83 -0.37
C LYS A 86 7.59 -22.68 -0.46
N ILE A 87 7.83 -21.71 -1.34
CA ILE A 87 6.80 -20.71 -1.66
C ILE A 87 5.65 -21.45 -2.33
N LEU A 88 4.46 -21.31 -1.74
CA LEU A 88 3.23 -21.88 -2.25
C LEU A 88 2.52 -20.87 -3.14
N GLN A 89 1.87 -21.38 -4.18
CA GLN A 89 1.01 -20.57 -5.04
C GLN A 89 -0.44 -20.98 -4.82
N ALA A 90 -1.31 -19.99 -4.69
CA ALA A 90 -2.74 -20.21 -4.67
C ALA A 90 -3.42 -19.22 -5.64
N GLU A 91 -4.66 -19.55 -6.00
CA GLU A 91 -5.52 -18.74 -6.85
C GLU A 91 -6.80 -18.45 -6.07
N ASN A 92 -7.23 -17.20 -6.14
CA ASN A 92 -8.53 -16.82 -5.61
C ASN A 92 -9.61 -17.33 -6.58
N GLU A 93 -10.47 -18.21 -6.13
CA GLU A 93 -11.48 -18.86 -6.99
C GLU A 93 -12.51 -17.88 -7.55
N GLU A 94 -12.76 -16.75 -6.86
CA GLU A 94 -13.75 -15.75 -7.28
C GLU A 94 -13.17 -14.77 -8.31
N THR A 95 -11.89 -14.39 -8.16
CA THR A 95 -11.27 -13.35 -8.99
C THR A 95 -10.28 -13.90 -10.02
N GLY A 96 -9.89 -15.18 -9.92
CA GLY A 96 -8.83 -15.78 -10.72
C GLY A 96 -7.43 -15.22 -10.42
N SER A 97 -7.31 -14.38 -9.39
CA SER A 97 -6.04 -13.75 -9.02
C SER A 97 -5.11 -14.75 -8.36
N LYS A 98 -3.89 -14.86 -8.88
CA LYS A 98 -2.85 -15.72 -8.30
C LYS A 98 -2.05 -14.95 -7.27
N TYR A 99 -1.63 -15.64 -6.20
CA TYR A 99 -0.76 -15.10 -5.17
C TYR A 99 0.21 -16.14 -4.65
N ASN A 100 1.37 -15.69 -4.22
CA ASN A 100 2.39 -16.51 -3.59
C ASN A 100 2.39 -16.24 -2.08
N TYR A 101 2.70 -17.24 -1.27
CA TYR A 101 2.78 -17.08 0.17
C TYR A 101 3.77 -18.05 0.81
N PHE A 102 4.29 -17.66 1.98
CA PHE A 102 4.92 -18.61 2.90
C PHE A 102 3.86 -19.16 3.85
N ALA A 103 3.95 -20.43 4.17
CA ALA A 103 3.27 -20.99 5.32
C ALA A 103 4.29 -21.26 6.43
N PHE A 104 4.07 -20.68 7.60
CA PHE A 104 4.91 -20.94 8.75
C PHE A 104 4.49 -22.24 9.43
N GLU A 105 5.47 -23.06 9.77
CA GLU A 105 5.26 -24.31 10.52
C GLU A 105 5.76 -24.14 11.97
N GLY A 106 5.10 -24.80 12.91
CA GLY A 106 5.55 -24.88 14.29
C GLY A 106 5.41 -23.59 15.11
N ILE A 107 4.51 -22.67 14.73
CA ILE A 107 4.16 -21.52 15.55
C ILE A 107 3.36 -22.00 16.75
N GLU A 108 3.68 -21.45 17.92
CA GLU A 108 2.96 -21.63 19.17
C GLU A 108 2.83 -20.29 19.91
N LYS A 109 1.97 -20.20 20.91
CA LYS A 109 1.83 -18.97 21.72
C LYS A 109 3.15 -18.57 22.34
N GLY A 110 3.55 -17.32 22.12
CA GLY A 110 4.84 -16.76 22.51
C GLY A 110 5.96 -16.96 21.50
N SER A 111 5.65 -17.52 20.31
CA SER A 111 6.61 -17.56 19.20
C SER A 111 6.78 -16.19 18.56
N ILE A 112 7.96 -15.99 17.96
CA ILE A 112 8.25 -14.85 17.10
C ILE A 112 8.30 -15.37 15.67
N ILE A 113 7.58 -14.72 14.75
CA ILE A 113 7.80 -14.87 13.33
C ILE A 113 8.64 -13.68 12.83
N GLU A 114 9.63 -13.98 12.02
CA GLU A 114 10.44 -12.95 11.37
C GLU A 114 10.51 -13.26 9.89
N TYR A 115 10.20 -12.28 9.06
CA TYR A 115 10.31 -12.40 7.62
C TYR A 115 10.70 -11.08 6.95
N TYR A 116 11.36 -11.21 5.82
CA TYR A 116 11.51 -10.10 4.88
C TYR A 116 11.36 -10.58 3.45
N TYR A 117 10.98 -9.65 2.59
CA TYR A 117 11.07 -9.83 1.16
C TYR A 117 11.60 -8.55 0.49
N VAL A 118 12.23 -8.73 -0.66
CA VAL A 118 12.67 -7.65 -1.54
C VAL A 118 12.01 -7.86 -2.89
N GLU A 119 11.32 -6.85 -3.34
CA GLU A 119 10.62 -6.80 -4.60
C GLU A 119 11.28 -5.75 -5.52
N LYS A 120 11.56 -6.11 -6.77
CA LYS A 120 11.86 -5.16 -7.83
C LYS A 120 10.57 -4.87 -8.57
N ARG A 121 10.15 -3.61 -8.62
CA ARG A 121 8.83 -3.24 -9.13
C ARG A 121 8.85 -1.95 -9.94
N ARG A 122 7.75 -1.67 -10.62
CA ARG A 122 7.51 -0.38 -11.24
C ARG A 122 7.52 0.72 -10.16
N PRO A 123 8.24 1.84 -10.38
CA PRO A 123 8.46 2.85 -9.35
C PRO A 123 7.16 3.57 -8.97
N LYS A 124 6.88 3.62 -7.67
CA LYS A 124 5.74 4.33 -7.07
C LYS A 124 6.18 5.74 -6.60
N TYR A 125 6.43 6.62 -7.55
CA TYR A 125 6.97 7.96 -7.26
C TYR A 125 5.94 9.09 -7.28
N GLN A 126 4.71 8.84 -7.74
CA GLN A 126 3.66 9.87 -7.87
C GLN A 126 2.89 10.14 -6.58
N GLY A 127 3.16 9.37 -5.56
CA GLY A 127 2.57 9.40 -4.24
C GLY A 127 2.41 7.98 -3.71
N ALA A 128 3.07 7.69 -2.61
CA ALA A 128 2.97 6.43 -1.92
C ALA A 128 2.69 6.67 -0.44
N ARG A 129 1.84 5.82 0.14
CA ARG A 129 1.51 5.80 1.56
C ARG A 129 2.24 4.64 2.22
N VAL A 130 2.78 4.88 3.39
CA VAL A 130 3.38 3.88 4.27
C VAL A 130 2.70 4.00 5.63
N ASP A 131 1.93 2.99 6.00
CA ASP A 131 1.26 2.95 7.29
C ASP A 131 2.29 2.63 8.40
N ILE A 132 2.34 3.47 9.41
CA ILE A 132 3.29 3.38 10.53
C ILE A 132 2.62 2.74 11.73
N GLU A 133 1.39 3.15 12.05
CA GLU A 133 0.57 2.56 13.11
C GLU A 133 -0.31 1.43 12.58
N SER A 134 -0.82 0.60 13.48
CA SER A 134 -1.75 -0.48 13.18
C SER A 134 -2.63 -0.77 14.41
N ASP A 135 -3.38 -1.87 14.39
CA ASP A 135 -4.21 -2.35 15.50
C ASP A 135 -3.45 -3.10 16.60
N TYR A 136 -2.11 -3.10 16.53
CA TYR A 136 -1.25 -3.68 17.55
C TYR A 136 -0.06 -2.78 17.87
N ASP A 137 0.48 -2.99 19.07
CA ASP A 137 1.62 -2.25 19.57
C ASP A 137 2.88 -2.55 18.75
N LYS A 138 3.73 -1.54 18.54
CA LYS A 138 5.00 -1.68 17.82
C LYS A 138 6.14 -1.10 18.64
N GLN A 139 7.15 -1.90 18.94
CA GLN A 139 8.33 -1.45 19.69
C GLN A 139 9.24 -0.57 18.84
N PHE A 140 9.40 -0.91 17.55
CA PHE A 140 10.27 -0.15 16.67
C PHE A 140 9.81 -0.19 15.22
N VAL A 141 9.62 0.97 14.61
CA VAL A 141 9.26 1.12 13.20
C VAL A 141 10.27 2.01 12.51
N GLU A 142 10.78 1.56 11.37
CA GLU A 142 11.72 2.27 10.52
C GLU A 142 11.20 2.38 9.08
N PHE A 143 11.47 3.52 8.47
CA PHE A 143 11.30 3.72 7.04
C PHE A 143 12.54 4.41 6.48
N ASP A 144 13.08 3.88 5.39
CA ASP A 144 14.19 4.46 4.64
C ASP A 144 13.81 4.64 3.17
N LEU A 145 14.16 5.79 2.59
CA LEU A 145 14.09 6.01 1.17
C LEU A 145 15.45 6.42 0.61
N TYR A 146 15.94 5.67 -0.37
CA TYR A 146 17.15 5.98 -1.11
C TYR A 146 16.82 6.38 -2.55
N ALA A 147 17.51 7.39 -3.06
CA ALA A 147 17.32 7.83 -4.44
C ALA A 147 18.61 8.39 -5.04
N PRO A 148 18.74 8.40 -6.38
CA PRO A 148 19.80 9.14 -7.07
C PRO A 148 19.81 10.62 -6.67
N THR A 149 20.99 11.25 -6.65
CA THR A 149 21.19 12.63 -6.16
C THR A 149 20.39 13.69 -6.91
N ASN A 150 19.92 13.38 -8.11
CA ASN A 150 19.10 14.27 -8.92
C ASN A 150 17.59 14.14 -8.69
N LEU A 151 17.12 13.18 -7.87
CA LEU A 151 15.71 12.95 -7.61
C LEU A 151 15.33 13.42 -6.20
N LEU A 152 14.65 14.57 -6.11
CA LEU A 152 14.24 15.16 -4.84
C LEU A 152 12.83 14.71 -4.47
N PHE A 153 12.68 14.11 -3.29
CA PHE A 153 11.41 13.66 -2.75
C PHE A 153 10.87 14.62 -1.69
N ASN A 154 9.57 14.76 -1.63
CA ASN A 154 8.84 15.42 -0.55
C ASN A 154 8.15 14.38 0.30
N PHE A 155 8.11 14.64 1.61
CA PHE A 155 7.50 13.78 2.63
C PHE A 155 6.47 14.56 3.43
N LYS A 156 5.46 13.86 3.91
CA LYS A 156 4.52 14.39 4.88
C LYS A 156 4.10 13.27 5.84
N SER A 157 4.19 13.55 7.13
CA SER A 157 3.65 12.70 8.20
C SER A 157 2.21 13.12 8.50
N PHE A 158 1.34 12.15 8.74
CA PHE A 158 -0.03 12.35 9.15
C PHE A 158 -0.28 11.55 10.43
N ASN A 159 -0.93 12.16 11.41
CA ASN A 159 -1.22 11.58 12.72
C ASN A 159 0.05 11.06 13.46
N LEU A 160 1.21 11.60 13.15
CA LEU A 160 2.51 11.27 13.74
C LEU A 160 3.21 12.55 14.16
N GLU A 161 3.86 12.53 15.34
CA GLU A 161 4.69 13.65 15.80
C GLU A 161 6.07 13.68 15.13
N THR A 162 6.56 12.51 14.74
CA THR A 162 7.88 12.36 14.11
C THR A 162 7.81 12.68 12.62
N ALA A 163 8.80 13.39 12.12
CA ALA A 163 8.95 13.70 10.71
C ALA A 163 10.08 12.86 10.07
N VAL A 164 10.00 12.67 8.76
CA VAL A 164 11.11 12.12 7.97
C VAL A 164 12.24 13.14 7.93
N VAL A 165 13.46 12.69 8.15
CA VAL A 165 14.68 13.52 8.10
C VAL A 165 15.60 13.05 6.99
N LYS A 166 16.32 13.99 6.38
CA LYS A 166 17.34 13.69 5.40
C LYS A 166 18.66 13.37 6.10
N ASP A 167 19.28 12.27 5.73
CA ASP A 167 20.61 11.91 6.18
C ASP A 167 21.67 12.62 5.31
N GLU A 168 22.27 13.66 5.86
CA GLU A 168 23.28 14.45 5.17
C GLU A 168 24.68 13.76 5.11
N SER A 169 24.84 12.62 5.80
CA SER A 169 26.09 11.85 5.77
C SER A 169 26.24 11.00 4.49
N SER A 170 25.15 10.71 3.81
CA SER A 170 25.13 9.94 2.56
C SER A 170 25.54 10.83 1.39
N THR A 171 26.63 10.47 0.70
CA THR A 171 27.19 11.24 -0.42
C THR A 171 26.90 10.65 -1.80
N GLU A 172 26.70 9.34 -1.89
CA GLU A 172 26.48 8.64 -3.16
C GLU A 172 25.01 8.64 -3.60
N LYS A 173 24.09 8.62 -2.62
CA LYS A 173 22.64 8.65 -2.84
C LYS A 173 22.00 9.62 -1.86
N LEU A 174 20.88 10.19 -2.23
CA LEU A 174 20.02 10.84 -1.25
C LEU A 174 19.39 9.76 -0.36
N HIS A 175 19.38 10.01 0.94
CA HIS A 175 18.79 9.14 1.93
C HIS A 175 17.87 9.94 2.85
N TRP A 176 16.65 9.47 3.00
CA TRP A 176 15.69 9.96 3.98
C TRP A 176 15.30 8.83 4.90
N GLN A 177 15.22 9.13 6.18
CA GLN A 177 14.94 8.16 7.22
C GLN A 177 13.85 8.63 8.17
N PHE A 178 13.11 7.68 8.67
CA PHE A 178 12.12 7.85 9.73
C PHE A 178 12.28 6.69 10.71
N ALA A 179 12.24 6.99 12.00
CA ALA A 179 12.24 5.96 13.02
C ALA A 179 11.38 6.41 14.21
N VAL A 180 10.60 5.51 14.74
CA VAL A 180 9.78 5.73 15.92
C VAL A 180 9.73 4.47 16.78
N LYS A 181 9.56 4.66 18.10
CA LYS A 181 9.51 3.59 19.09
C LYS A 181 8.22 3.65 19.89
N ASP A 182 7.87 2.51 20.46
CA ASP A 182 6.83 2.38 21.48
C ASP A 182 5.48 2.93 21.05
N LEU A 183 5.08 2.63 19.80
CA LEU A 183 3.75 2.97 19.28
C LEU A 183 2.69 2.06 19.90
N GLN A 184 1.60 2.67 20.35
CA GLN A 184 0.43 1.94 20.82
C GLN A 184 -0.46 1.56 19.64
N GLY A 185 -1.06 0.38 19.69
CA GLY A 185 -2.06 -0.04 18.71
C GLY A 185 -3.33 0.82 18.80
N ILE A 186 -3.95 1.06 17.66
CA ILE A 186 -5.22 1.77 17.56
C ILE A 186 -6.32 0.75 17.28
N ASP A 187 -7.27 0.62 18.20
CA ASP A 187 -8.38 -0.32 18.07
C ASP A 187 -9.21 -0.02 16.81
N ARG A 188 -9.63 -1.09 16.16
CA ARG A 188 -10.57 -0.99 15.04
C ARG A 188 -11.98 -0.94 15.59
N GLU A 189 -12.56 0.24 15.61
CA GLU A 189 -13.97 0.42 15.93
C GLU A 189 -14.83 0.21 14.69
N GLU A 190 -15.96 -0.47 14.87
CA GLU A 190 -16.92 -0.67 13.80
C GLU A 190 -17.47 0.68 13.33
N GLN A 191 -17.52 0.87 12.00
CA GLN A 191 -17.96 2.11 11.33
C GLN A 191 -17.05 3.34 11.54
N ALA A 192 -15.93 3.25 12.25
CA ALA A 192 -14.95 4.32 12.35
C ALA A 192 -14.00 4.32 11.13
N PRO A 193 -13.54 5.48 10.65
CA PRO A 193 -12.62 5.58 9.53
C PRO A 193 -11.18 5.23 9.97
N TYR A 194 -10.93 3.99 10.32
CA TYR A 194 -9.66 3.48 10.85
C TYR A 194 -8.45 3.91 10.02
N THR A 195 -8.52 3.77 8.69
CA THR A 195 -7.42 4.13 7.78
C THR A 195 -7.08 5.62 7.77
N ALA A 196 -8.01 6.48 8.20
CA ALA A 196 -7.77 7.91 8.36
C ALA A 196 -7.23 8.25 9.77
N ALA A 197 -7.48 7.38 10.76
CA ALA A 197 -7.06 7.58 12.16
C ALA A 197 -5.61 7.18 12.40
N ILE A 198 -5.12 6.10 11.78
CA ILE A 198 -3.75 5.61 11.96
C ILE A 198 -2.71 6.60 11.45
N GLY A 199 -1.54 6.58 12.12
CA GLY A 199 -0.37 7.34 11.69
C GLY A 199 0.28 6.75 10.45
N TYR A 200 0.58 7.60 9.46
CA TYR A 200 1.20 7.18 8.21
C TYR A 200 2.11 8.25 7.62
N LEU A 201 3.00 7.82 6.73
CA LEU A 201 3.83 8.67 5.90
C LEU A 201 3.29 8.70 4.47
N MET A 202 3.42 9.84 3.83
CA MET A 202 3.31 9.94 2.38
C MET A 202 4.59 10.51 1.80
N TYR A 203 5.02 9.97 0.67
CA TYR A 203 6.13 10.53 -0.11
C TYR A 203 5.78 10.60 -1.60
N LYS A 204 6.40 11.57 -2.28
CA LYS A 204 6.33 11.70 -3.74
C LYS A 204 7.61 12.30 -4.29
N LEU A 205 7.95 11.92 -5.51
CA LEU A 205 9.01 12.60 -6.26
C LEU A 205 8.52 14.02 -6.60
N HIS A 206 9.25 15.01 -6.14
CA HIS A 206 8.94 16.41 -6.36
C HIS A 206 9.63 16.97 -7.61
N LYS A 207 10.95 16.72 -7.73
CA LYS A 207 11.77 17.34 -8.76
C LYS A 207 12.88 16.42 -9.23
N ASN A 208 13.15 16.44 -10.54
CA ASN A 208 14.39 15.93 -11.12
C ASN A 208 15.31 17.12 -11.45
N THR A 209 16.41 17.26 -10.73
CA THR A 209 17.34 18.38 -10.89
C THR A 209 18.22 18.26 -12.14
N ALA A 210 18.37 17.06 -12.72
CA ALA A 210 19.16 16.85 -13.94
C ALA A 210 18.57 17.58 -15.16
N ASN A 211 17.24 17.68 -15.22
CA ASN A 211 16.52 18.38 -16.30
C ASN A 211 15.63 19.52 -15.79
N ASN A 212 15.74 19.86 -14.51
CA ASN A 212 14.97 20.89 -13.82
C ASN A 212 13.43 20.71 -13.88
N THR A 213 12.95 19.46 -14.08
CA THR A 213 11.53 19.14 -14.21
C THR A 213 10.91 19.00 -12.83
N ILE A 214 9.80 19.69 -12.59
CA ILE A 214 8.88 19.45 -11.44
C ILE A 214 7.93 18.34 -11.86
N ILE A 215 7.97 17.20 -11.15
CA ILE A 215 7.27 15.97 -11.56
C ILE A 215 5.77 16.02 -11.22
N THR A 216 5.40 16.79 -10.19
CA THR A 216 3.99 16.89 -9.76
C THR A 216 3.69 18.32 -9.39
N SER A 217 2.90 19.00 -10.21
CA SER A 217 2.37 20.33 -9.90
C SER A 217 0.85 20.26 -9.73
N TYR A 218 0.28 21.16 -8.93
CA TYR A 218 -1.18 21.29 -8.80
C TYR A 218 -1.85 21.59 -10.15
N ASN A 219 -1.15 22.33 -11.02
CA ASN A 219 -1.66 22.66 -12.35
C ASN A 219 -1.80 21.42 -13.24
N GLU A 220 -0.78 20.54 -13.27
CA GLU A 220 -0.87 19.27 -14.01
C GLU A 220 -1.97 18.36 -13.45
N VAL A 221 -2.07 18.24 -12.12
CA VAL A 221 -3.14 17.46 -11.49
C VAL A 221 -4.50 18.01 -11.88
N ALA A 222 -4.69 19.33 -11.83
CA ALA A 222 -5.94 19.97 -12.23
C ALA A 222 -6.25 19.75 -13.71
N GLN A 223 -5.26 19.86 -14.59
CA GLN A 223 -5.43 19.60 -16.04
C GLN A 223 -5.78 18.14 -16.31
N ASN A 224 -5.12 17.19 -15.64
CA ASN A 224 -5.40 15.76 -15.79
C ASN A 224 -6.80 15.41 -15.27
N LEU A 225 -7.20 15.97 -14.13
CA LEU A 225 -8.56 15.81 -13.61
C LEU A 225 -9.59 16.41 -14.56
N TYR A 226 -9.32 17.61 -15.08
CA TYR A 226 -10.20 18.24 -16.06
C TYR A 226 -10.35 17.38 -17.31
N ALA A 227 -9.25 16.90 -17.88
CA ALA A 227 -9.29 16.03 -19.06
C ALA A 227 -9.98 14.68 -18.78
N PHE A 228 -9.89 14.16 -17.55
CA PHE A 228 -10.59 12.94 -17.14
C PHE A 228 -12.11 13.13 -17.01
N TYR A 229 -12.54 14.23 -16.38
CA TYR A 229 -13.97 14.51 -16.18
C TYR A 229 -14.66 15.15 -17.39
N TYR A 230 -13.88 15.78 -18.26
CA TYR A 230 -14.39 16.45 -19.48
C TYR A 230 -13.65 15.93 -20.72
N PRO A 231 -13.72 14.61 -21.00
CA PRO A 231 -13.16 14.08 -22.23
C PRO A 231 -13.91 14.68 -23.43
N GLY A 232 -13.20 14.94 -24.51
CA GLY A 232 -13.85 15.28 -25.77
C GLY A 232 -14.63 14.08 -26.29
N TYR A 233 -15.88 14.29 -26.64
CA TYR A 233 -16.72 13.23 -27.23
C TYR A 233 -16.71 13.31 -28.75
N THR A 234 -16.74 12.16 -29.41
CA THR A 234 -16.96 12.05 -30.84
C THR A 234 -18.39 12.46 -31.22
N GLU A 235 -18.64 12.74 -32.47
CA GLU A 235 -20.01 13.04 -32.96
C GLU A 235 -20.99 11.88 -32.69
N GLU A 236 -20.51 10.64 -32.76
CA GLU A 236 -21.34 9.45 -32.51
C GLU A 236 -21.70 9.35 -31.03
N GLU A 237 -20.72 9.55 -30.12
CA GLU A 237 -20.96 9.58 -28.68
C GLU A 237 -21.89 10.71 -28.27
N ASN A 238 -21.74 11.92 -28.85
CA ASN A 238 -22.66 13.04 -28.63
C ASN A 238 -24.09 12.69 -29.03
N LYS A 239 -24.29 12.05 -30.19
CA LYS A 239 -25.63 11.59 -30.62
C LYS A 239 -26.22 10.55 -29.65
N LEU A 240 -25.40 9.65 -29.12
CA LEU A 240 -25.85 8.68 -28.09
C LEU A 240 -26.25 9.38 -26.80
N ILE A 241 -25.45 10.34 -26.32
CA ILE A 241 -25.75 11.15 -25.14
C ILE A 241 -27.04 11.94 -25.32
N GLU A 242 -27.24 12.60 -26.45
CA GLU A 242 -28.50 13.32 -26.80
C GLU A 242 -29.72 12.39 -26.83
N LYS A 243 -29.57 11.21 -27.44
CA LYS A 243 -30.62 10.19 -27.45
C LYS A 243 -30.97 9.71 -26.05
N PHE A 244 -29.95 9.51 -25.22
CA PHE A 244 -30.12 9.13 -23.83
C PHE A 244 -30.80 10.24 -23.02
N ALA A 245 -30.36 11.49 -23.13
CA ALA A 245 -30.97 12.64 -22.46
C ALA A 245 -32.49 12.78 -22.82
N LYS A 246 -32.85 12.56 -24.10
CA LYS A 246 -34.24 12.52 -24.52
C LYS A 246 -35.03 11.35 -23.92
N LYS A 247 -34.38 10.18 -23.78
CA LYS A 247 -34.99 8.98 -23.17
C LYS A 247 -35.36 9.19 -21.71
N ILE A 248 -34.51 9.87 -20.94
CA ILE A 248 -34.75 10.15 -19.53
C ILE A 248 -35.47 11.47 -19.27
N ALA A 249 -36.05 12.06 -20.33
CA ALA A 249 -36.91 13.27 -20.31
C ALA A 249 -36.22 14.52 -19.71
N ILE A 250 -34.92 14.70 -19.94
CA ILE A 250 -34.23 15.95 -19.60
C ILE A 250 -34.67 17.05 -20.57
N ASN A 251 -35.30 18.10 -20.07
CA ASN A 251 -35.63 19.27 -20.82
C ASN A 251 -34.48 20.27 -20.88
N ALA A 252 -34.31 20.96 -22.00
CA ALA A 252 -33.30 21.98 -22.20
C ALA A 252 -33.44 23.14 -21.18
N ASP A 253 -34.68 23.45 -20.82
CA ASP A 253 -35.06 24.56 -19.94
C ASP A 253 -34.89 24.24 -18.41
N GLU A 254 -34.62 22.99 -18.10
CA GLU A 254 -34.29 22.60 -16.70
C GLU A 254 -32.99 23.25 -16.24
N ASP A 255 -32.96 23.65 -14.98
CA ASP A 255 -31.70 24.09 -14.36
C ASP A 255 -30.71 22.92 -14.20
N GLU A 256 -29.43 23.24 -14.04
CA GLU A 256 -28.36 22.24 -14.01
C GLU A 256 -28.51 21.27 -12.81
N GLU A 257 -29.05 21.74 -11.69
CA GLU A 257 -29.29 20.92 -10.50
C GLU A 257 -30.39 19.88 -10.77
N ASN A 258 -31.50 20.27 -11.38
CA ASN A 258 -32.58 19.34 -11.74
C ASN A 258 -32.14 18.36 -12.81
N LYS A 259 -31.36 18.78 -13.81
CA LYS A 259 -30.77 17.87 -14.80
C LYS A 259 -29.88 16.80 -14.10
N ALA A 260 -29.03 17.24 -13.17
CA ALA A 260 -28.17 16.32 -12.42
C ALA A 260 -28.97 15.33 -11.56
N ARG A 261 -30.07 15.81 -10.90
CA ARG A 261 -30.97 14.95 -10.10
C ARG A 261 -31.69 13.91 -10.94
N ILE A 262 -32.18 14.28 -12.13
CA ILE A 262 -32.84 13.35 -13.06
C ILE A 262 -31.87 12.25 -13.50
N ILE A 263 -30.63 12.63 -13.85
CA ILE A 263 -29.59 11.66 -14.24
C ILE A 263 -29.25 10.73 -13.08
N ASP A 264 -28.98 11.28 -11.90
CA ASP A 264 -28.63 10.52 -10.70
C ASP A 264 -29.71 9.51 -10.32
N LEU A 265 -30.97 9.96 -10.32
CA LEU A 265 -32.11 9.09 -10.02
C LEU A 265 -32.21 7.95 -11.05
N TYR A 266 -32.12 8.28 -12.34
CA TYR A 266 -32.15 7.27 -13.40
C TYR A 266 -31.03 6.23 -13.25
N LEU A 267 -29.81 6.68 -12.96
CA LEU A 267 -28.67 5.78 -12.76
C LEU A 267 -28.91 4.84 -11.57
N LYS A 268 -29.39 5.37 -10.44
CA LYS A 268 -29.68 4.58 -9.24
C LYS A 268 -30.78 3.55 -9.44
N GLU A 269 -31.79 3.86 -10.24
CA GLU A 269 -32.93 2.98 -10.49
C GLU A 269 -32.68 1.94 -11.59
N ASN A 270 -31.76 2.22 -12.53
CA ASN A 270 -31.62 1.42 -13.75
C ASN A 270 -30.22 0.79 -13.95
N ILE A 271 -29.20 1.19 -13.16
CA ILE A 271 -27.87 0.61 -13.25
C ILE A 271 -27.55 -0.15 -11.99
N TYR A 272 -27.27 -1.42 -12.15
CA TYR A 272 -26.83 -2.30 -11.06
C TYR A 272 -25.31 -2.48 -11.16
N ILE A 273 -24.60 -2.15 -10.08
CA ILE A 273 -23.16 -2.43 -9.98
C ILE A 273 -23.04 -3.80 -9.30
N SER A 274 -22.59 -4.80 -10.05
CA SER A 274 -22.26 -6.11 -9.49
C SER A 274 -20.81 -6.12 -9.06
N GLU A 275 -20.53 -6.42 -7.79
CA GLU A 275 -19.18 -6.63 -7.29
C GLU A 275 -18.58 -7.96 -7.78
N SER A 276 -19.42 -8.93 -8.08
CA SER A 276 -19.01 -10.17 -8.76
C SER A 276 -19.18 -9.98 -10.26
N GLY A 277 -18.12 -10.05 -11.03
CA GLY A 277 -18.14 -9.95 -12.49
C GLY A 277 -18.95 -11.07 -13.16
N ASN A 278 -20.14 -11.38 -12.70
CA ASN A 278 -21.02 -12.41 -13.20
C ASN A 278 -21.57 -12.00 -14.57
N ASP A 279 -21.15 -12.71 -15.62
CA ASP A 279 -21.62 -12.54 -17.01
C ASP A 279 -23.13 -12.83 -17.17
N GLU A 280 -23.79 -13.37 -16.16
CA GLU A 280 -25.23 -13.67 -16.17
C GLU A 280 -26.15 -12.43 -16.04
N LEU A 281 -25.57 -11.26 -15.75
CA LEU A 281 -26.30 -9.98 -15.65
C LEU A 281 -26.12 -9.07 -16.88
N LYS A 282 -25.58 -9.57 -17.97
CA LYS A 282 -25.48 -8.86 -19.25
C LYS A 282 -26.74 -8.93 -20.08
#